data_684a46e6c64144bbc6e65b0a44b98937
#
_entry.id   684a46e6c64144bbc6e65b0a44b98937
#
_cell.length_a   1.000
_cell.length_b   1.000
_cell.length_c   1.000
_cell.angle_alpha   90.00
_cell.angle_beta   90.00
_cell.angle_gamma   90.00
#
_symmetry.space_group_name_H-M   'P 1'
#
loop_
_entity.id
_entity.type
_entity.pdbx_description
1 polymer ?
#
loop_
_entity_poly.entity_id
_entity_poly.type
_entity_poly.pdbx_seq_one_letter_code
_entity_poly.pdbx_strand_id
1 'polypeptide(L)'
;MLSTSEHERYSRHILLEEVGEAGQLALKAARVLIVGAGGLGSPVAAYLAAAGVGTIGIVDDDAVELSNLQRQILFSEGDLGLAKVEAASRRVKACNSGTVVETHHERLGAAGAEELISAYDLVVDCSDNFATRYAINDACLLLGRPFVYGSIYRFEGQVSVFCQPGGPCYRCLFPEENAAVANCAEAGVVGVLAGVIGSLQATEALKLLLGIGESLAGRLLLYDALALDFRLLKLTASCSLFCSSGSDRSRDIAAALASRVREEEREPVETCQSASAASSASISPAQLRQRLESAEKLLLLDVRTLQENRAMRFCGSRLIAVDELESRFGEISSELPLVVYCRSGIRSRRAAQLLRGKGYEQVLNLSGGILAWYREFQDHWLESDVAIT
;
A
#
# COMPACT_ATOMS: atom_id res chain seq x y z
N MET A 1 -1.00 37.61 -0.07
CA MET A 1 0.15 38.14 0.70
C MET A 1 0.39 37.25 1.91
N LEU A 2 1.64 37.07 2.29
CA LEU A 2 2.01 36.39 3.52
C LEU A 2 1.82 37.30 4.73
N SER A 3 1.36 36.78 5.85
CA SER A 3 1.33 37.47 7.14
C SER A 3 2.73 37.59 7.74
N THR A 4 2.89 38.45 8.77
CA THR A 4 4.18 38.58 9.48
C THR A 4 4.65 37.27 10.08
N SER A 5 3.73 36.48 10.67
CA SER A 5 4.05 35.15 11.22
C SER A 5 4.42 34.12 10.14
N GLU A 6 3.85 34.22 8.95
CA GLU A 6 4.23 33.37 7.83
C GLU A 6 5.60 33.74 7.26
N HIS A 7 5.94 35.04 7.20
CA HIS A 7 7.29 35.47 6.83
C HIS A 7 8.34 34.97 7.83
N GLU A 8 8.05 34.99 9.11
CA GLU A 8 8.94 34.44 10.14
C GLU A 8 9.07 32.91 9.97
N ARG A 9 7.95 32.19 9.87
CA ARG A 9 7.91 30.74 9.71
C ARG A 9 8.68 30.26 8.49
N TYR A 10 8.44 30.87 7.34
CA TYR A 10 9.00 30.44 6.07
C TYR A 10 10.26 31.20 5.66
N SER A 11 10.86 31.98 6.56
CA SER A 11 12.04 32.81 6.27
C SER A 11 13.17 32.05 5.57
N ARG A 12 13.39 30.77 5.94
CA ARG A 12 14.43 29.92 5.35
C ARG A 12 14.09 29.50 3.90
N HIS A 13 12.82 29.33 3.56
CA HIS A 13 12.38 29.10 2.18
C HIS A 13 12.49 30.38 1.35
N ILE A 14 12.03 31.50 1.89
CA ILE A 14 12.01 32.81 1.19
C ILE A 14 13.42 33.27 0.83
N LEU A 15 14.45 32.89 1.59
CA LEU A 15 15.86 33.19 1.31
C LEU A 15 16.44 32.44 0.11
N LEU A 16 15.80 31.37 -0.35
CA LEU A 16 16.22 30.64 -1.54
C LEU A 16 15.72 31.39 -2.78
N GLU A 17 16.64 31.75 -3.70
CA GLU A 17 16.28 32.49 -4.93
C GLU A 17 15.22 31.78 -5.76
N GLU A 18 15.29 30.43 -5.81
CA GLU A 18 14.38 29.58 -6.56
C GLU A 18 12.97 29.52 -5.94
N VAL A 19 12.83 29.86 -4.67
CA VAL A 19 11.54 29.86 -3.94
C VAL A 19 11.02 31.30 -3.79
N GLY A 20 11.73 32.10 -3.04
CA GLY A 20 11.33 33.47 -2.74
C GLY A 20 9.94 33.59 -2.11
N GLU A 21 9.40 34.80 -2.05
CA GLU A 21 8.04 35.04 -1.59
C GLU A 21 6.98 34.49 -2.58
N ALA A 22 7.27 34.57 -3.87
CA ALA A 22 6.38 34.08 -4.92
C ALA A 22 6.17 32.54 -4.83
N GLY A 23 7.24 31.80 -4.63
CA GLY A 23 7.16 30.33 -4.43
C GLY A 23 6.42 29.98 -3.15
N GLN A 24 6.65 30.73 -2.05
CA GLN A 24 5.93 30.47 -0.81
C GLN A 24 4.43 30.78 -0.94
N LEU A 25 4.04 31.78 -1.73
CA LEU A 25 2.65 32.03 -2.07
C LEU A 25 2.05 30.93 -2.94
N ALA A 26 2.82 30.39 -3.87
CA ALA A 26 2.40 29.23 -4.67
C ALA A 26 2.13 28.01 -3.78
N LEU A 27 3.02 27.71 -2.83
CA LEU A 27 2.79 26.62 -1.86
C LEU A 27 1.53 26.86 -1.02
N LYS A 28 1.33 28.09 -0.54
CA LYS A 28 0.13 28.48 0.23
C LYS A 28 -1.17 28.32 -0.58
N ALA A 29 -1.14 28.50 -1.88
CA ALA A 29 -2.29 28.32 -2.75
C ALA A 29 -2.52 26.85 -3.15
N ALA A 30 -1.49 26.01 -3.07
CA ALA A 30 -1.50 24.65 -3.56
C ALA A 30 -2.40 23.72 -2.73
N ARG A 31 -2.99 22.75 -3.42
CA ARG A 31 -3.81 21.68 -2.86
C ARG A 31 -3.20 20.33 -3.21
N VAL A 32 -2.79 19.57 -2.21
CA VAL A 32 -2.12 18.26 -2.39
C VAL A 32 -2.94 17.16 -1.75
N LEU A 33 -3.20 16.08 -2.50
CA LEU A 33 -3.82 14.86 -1.97
C LEU A 33 -2.75 13.83 -1.62
N ILE A 34 -2.73 13.37 -0.39
CA ILE A 34 -1.90 12.25 0.09
C ILE A 34 -2.79 11.01 0.17
N VAL A 35 -2.48 10.01 -0.63
CA VAL A 35 -3.20 8.73 -0.62
C VAL A 35 -2.42 7.73 0.20
N GLY A 36 -2.94 7.41 1.38
CA GLY A 36 -2.30 6.58 2.39
C GLY A 36 -1.59 7.41 3.48
N ALA A 37 -2.08 7.34 4.71
CA ALA A 37 -1.50 7.96 5.90
C ALA A 37 -0.51 7.04 6.65
N GLY A 38 0.03 6.04 5.96
CA GLY A 38 0.95 5.05 6.50
C GLY A 38 2.39 5.53 6.67
N GLY A 39 3.35 4.62 6.46
CA GLY A 39 4.77 4.90 6.61
C GLY A 39 5.30 5.99 5.69
N LEU A 40 4.93 5.96 4.41
CA LEU A 40 5.30 6.97 3.42
C LEU A 40 4.54 8.28 3.64
N GLY A 41 3.23 8.19 3.88
CA GLY A 41 2.38 9.37 4.11
C GLY A 41 2.78 10.18 5.35
N SER A 42 3.35 9.54 6.37
CA SER A 42 3.78 10.21 7.60
C SER A 42 4.80 11.33 7.35
N PRO A 43 5.97 11.10 6.77
CA PRO A 43 6.92 12.15 6.46
C PRO A 43 6.41 13.11 5.37
N VAL A 44 5.67 12.63 4.38
CA VAL A 44 5.07 13.49 3.32
C VAL A 44 4.16 14.53 3.97
N ALA A 45 3.19 14.13 4.78
CA ALA A 45 2.26 15.05 5.44
C ALA A 45 2.97 16.05 6.35
N ALA A 46 3.97 15.58 7.12
CA ALA A 46 4.73 16.44 8.01
C ALA A 46 5.52 17.52 7.25
N TYR A 47 6.26 17.14 6.20
CA TYR A 47 7.08 18.08 5.44
C TYR A 47 6.26 19.02 4.57
N LEU A 48 5.18 18.58 3.93
CA LEU A 48 4.32 19.47 3.14
C LEU A 48 3.60 20.49 4.04
N ALA A 49 3.14 20.07 5.22
CA ALA A 49 2.58 20.98 6.21
C ALA A 49 3.61 22.00 6.71
N ALA A 50 4.82 21.54 7.08
CA ALA A 50 5.90 22.41 7.53
C ALA A 50 6.34 23.40 6.44
N ALA A 51 6.32 22.98 5.17
CA ALA A 51 6.62 23.84 4.01
C ALA A 51 5.55 24.88 3.71
N GLY A 52 4.35 24.74 4.27
CA GLY A 52 3.27 25.71 4.11
C GLY A 52 2.38 25.44 2.89
N VAL A 53 2.20 24.18 2.50
CA VAL A 53 1.16 23.80 1.54
C VAL A 53 -0.20 24.16 2.14
N GLY A 54 -1.00 24.94 1.38
CA GLY A 54 -2.23 25.56 1.89
C GLY A 54 -3.32 24.55 2.21
N THR A 55 -3.51 23.52 1.38
CA THR A 55 -4.49 22.46 1.63
C THR A 55 -3.86 21.09 1.43
N ILE A 56 -4.02 20.22 2.41
CA ILE A 56 -3.59 18.82 2.37
C ILE A 56 -4.83 17.93 2.56
N GLY A 57 -5.20 17.20 1.50
CA GLY A 57 -6.16 16.11 1.57
C GLY A 57 -5.44 14.84 2.05
N ILE A 58 -6.05 14.07 2.91
CA ILE A 58 -5.53 12.79 3.39
C ILE A 58 -6.61 11.72 3.26
N VAL A 59 -6.32 10.68 2.51
CA VAL A 59 -7.22 9.53 2.28
C VAL A 59 -6.59 8.26 2.87
N ASP A 60 -7.31 7.58 3.76
CA ASP A 60 -6.92 6.29 4.36
C ASP A 60 -8.14 5.69 5.07
N ASP A 61 -8.36 4.38 4.95
CA ASP A 61 -9.49 3.66 5.56
C ASP A 61 -9.14 2.93 6.87
N ASP A 62 -7.88 2.96 7.29
CA ASP A 62 -7.39 2.23 8.45
C ASP A 62 -7.49 3.01 9.77
N ALA A 63 -7.37 2.26 10.88
CA ALA A 63 -7.09 2.78 12.21
C ALA A 63 -5.59 2.65 12.57
N VAL A 64 -5.14 3.43 13.54
CA VAL A 64 -3.79 3.35 14.08
C VAL A 64 -3.63 2.09 14.93
N GLU A 65 -2.66 1.25 14.59
CA GLU A 65 -2.30 0.04 15.32
C GLU A 65 -0.89 0.13 15.91
N LEU A 66 -0.63 -0.61 17.00
CA LEU A 66 0.70 -0.66 17.63
C LEU A 66 1.78 -1.13 16.64
N SER A 67 1.46 -2.08 15.77
CA SER A 67 2.34 -2.58 14.71
C SER A 67 2.74 -1.53 13.67
N ASN A 68 2.02 -0.41 13.61
CA ASN A 68 2.28 0.68 12.69
C ASN A 68 3.37 1.63 13.20
N LEU A 69 3.47 1.83 14.52
CA LEU A 69 4.26 2.91 15.14
C LEU A 69 5.77 2.82 14.85
N GLN A 70 6.28 1.63 14.51
CA GLN A 70 7.68 1.46 14.15
C GLN A 70 8.10 2.16 12.84
N ARG A 71 7.12 2.62 12.00
CA ARG A 71 7.38 3.31 10.71
C ARG A 71 6.43 4.46 10.41
N GLN A 72 5.30 4.57 11.08
CA GLN A 72 4.29 5.62 10.89
C GLN A 72 4.47 6.73 11.94
N ILE A 73 5.56 7.49 11.80
CA ILE A 73 6.04 8.47 12.78
C ILE A 73 5.10 9.67 13.02
N LEU A 74 4.04 9.79 12.23
CA LEU A 74 3.00 10.80 12.43
C LEU A 74 2.15 10.49 13.65
N PHE A 75 2.08 9.22 14.06
CA PHE A 75 1.25 8.72 15.14
C PHE A 75 2.05 8.38 16.40
N SER A 76 1.36 8.33 17.51
CA SER A 76 1.87 7.98 18.84
C SER A 76 1.00 6.88 19.47
N GLU A 77 1.43 6.32 20.60
CA GLU A 77 0.63 5.35 21.36
C GLU A 77 -0.72 5.93 21.81
N GLY A 78 -0.80 7.25 22.03
CA GLY A 78 -2.05 7.94 22.36
C GLY A 78 -3.07 8.00 21.22
N ASP A 79 -2.68 7.59 20.01
CA ASP A 79 -3.55 7.59 18.83
C ASP A 79 -4.10 6.19 18.51
N LEU A 80 -3.75 5.16 19.28
CA LEU A 80 -4.18 3.78 19.04
C LEU A 80 -5.70 3.66 18.95
N GLY A 81 -6.19 3.00 17.91
CA GLY A 81 -7.61 2.79 17.63
C GLY A 81 -8.32 3.97 16.95
N LEU A 82 -7.69 5.13 16.80
CA LEU A 82 -8.26 6.25 16.06
C LEU A 82 -8.10 6.03 14.55
N ALA A 83 -9.03 6.58 13.76
CA ALA A 83 -8.86 6.63 12.32
C ALA A 83 -7.56 7.37 11.97
N LYS A 84 -6.73 6.79 11.06
CA LYS A 84 -5.44 7.38 10.68
C LYS A 84 -5.59 8.79 10.15
N VAL A 85 -6.63 9.06 9.36
CA VAL A 85 -6.90 10.40 8.81
C VAL A 85 -7.16 11.45 9.90
N GLU A 86 -7.84 11.09 10.99
CA GLU A 86 -8.10 11.99 12.12
C GLU A 86 -6.84 12.27 12.93
N ALA A 87 -6.06 11.23 13.25
CA ALA A 87 -4.79 11.38 13.95
C ALA A 87 -3.79 12.20 13.13
N ALA A 88 -3.70 11.94 11.81
CA ALA A 88 -2.88 12.70 10.87
C ALA A 88 -3.30 14.17 10.80
N SER A 89 -4.59 14.46 10.71
CA SER A 89 -5.13 15.84 10.69
C SER A 89 -4.73 16.62 11.94
N ARG A 90 -4.85 16.02 13.13
CA ARG A 90 -4.43 16.65 14.37
C ARG A 90 -2.93 16.97 14.37
N ARG A 91 -2.12 16.04 13.90
CA ARG A 91 -0.67 16.22 13.85
C ARG A 91 -0.23 17.27 12.85
N VAL A 92 -0.82 17.29 11.65
CA VAL A 92 -0.56 18.31 10.61
C VAL A 92 -0.93 19.69 11.13
N LYS A 93 -2.12 19.86 11.73
CA LYS A 93 -2.55 21.13 12.33
C LYS A 93 -1.67 21.58 13.49
N ALA A 94 -1.15 20.66 14.28
CA ALA A 94 -0.18 20.98 15.34
C ALA A 94 1.18 21.40 14.77
N CYS A 95 1.59 20.86 13.62
CA CYS A 95 2.80 21.28 12.90
C CYS A 95 2.62 22.68 12.29
N ASN A 96 1.51 22.90 11.60
CA ASN A 96 1.19 24.15 10.93
C ASN A 96 -0.32 24.46 10.95
N SER A 97 -0.72 25.36 11.82
CA SER A 97 -2.13 25.76 11.96
C SER A 97 -2.68 26.52 10.74
N GLY A 98 -1.81 27.01 9.86
CA GLY A 98 -2.18 27.68 8.60
C GLY A 98 -2.56 26.72 7.48
N THR A 99 -2.27 25.42 7.62
CA THR A 99 -2.65 24.41 6.63
C THR A 99 -4.07 23.91 6.86
N VAL A 100 -4.90 23.95 5.83
CA VAL A 100 -6.22 23.30 5.83
C VAL A 100 -6.03 21.80 5.60
N VAL A 101 -6.66 20.97 6.46
CA VAL A 101 -6.62 19.51 6.30
C VAL A 101 -8.01 19.00 6.00
N GLU A 102 -8.15 18.33 4.86
CA GLU A 102 -9.36 17.64 4.42
C GLU A 102 -9.14 16.13 4.62
N THR A 103 -10.01 15.48 5.38
CA THR A 103 -9.87 14.05 5.72
C THR A 103 -10.92 13.23 4.99
N HIS A 104 -10.48 12.15 4.35
CA HIS A 104 -11.32 11.19 3.64
C HIS A 104 -11.10 9.80 4.25
N HIS A 105 -12.00 9.38 5.14
CA HIS A 105 -11.91 8.08 5.80
C HIS A 105 -12.55 7.02 4.93
N GLU A 106 -11.87 6.68 3.85
CA GLU A 106 -12.31 5.72 2.85
C GLU A 106 -11.11 5.12 2.09
N ARG A 107 -11.33 4.00 1.42
CA ARG A 107 -10.36 3.44 0.49
C ARG A 107 -10.55 4.07 -0.88
N LEU A 108 -9.49 4.62 -1.45
CA LEU A 108 -9.52 5.14 -2.79
C LEU A 108 -9.56 4.00 -3.81
N GLY A 109 -10.70 3.82 -4.45
CA GLY A 109 -10.91 2.90 -5.57
C GLY A 109 -11.15 3.64 -6.89
N ALA A 110 -11.32 2.90 -7.99
CA ALA A 110 -11.53 3.49 -9.32
C ALA A 110 -12.80 4.36 -9.38
N ALA A 111 -13.86 3.97 -8.66
CA ALA A 111 -15.16 4.67 -8.68
C ALA A 111 -15.13 6.10 -8.11
N GLY A 112 -14.25 6.40 -7.14
CA GLY A 112 -14.17 7.72 -6.47
C GLY A 112 -12.93 8.53 -6.82
N ALA A 113 -11.94 7.92 -7.48
CA ALA A 113 -10.63 8.52 -7.67
C ALA A 113 -10.68 9.81 -8.51
N GLU A 114 -11.46 9.83 -9.59
CA GLU A 114 -11.57 11.00 -10.47
C GLU A 114 -12.18 12.20 -9.72
N GLU A 115 -13.30 11.99 -9.02
CA GLU A 115 -13.99 13.03 -8.29
C GLU A 115 -13.09 13.61 -7.20
N LEU A 116 -12.48 12.76 -6.37
CA LEU A 116 -11.61 13.21 -5.29
C LEU A 116 -10.36 13.92 -5.80
N ILE A 117 -9.65 13.35 -6.78
CA ILE A 117 -8.40 13.91 -7.32
C ILE A 117 -8.65 15.24 -8.04
N SER A 118 -9.83 15.44 -8.64
CA SER A 118 -10.15 16.68 -9.37
C SER A 118 -10.02 17.94 -8.51
N ALA A 119 -10.22 17.82 -7.20
CA ALA A 119 -10.13 18.93 -6.24
C ALA A 119 -8.70 19.32 -5.86
N TYR A 120 -7.66 18.61 -6.34
CA TYR A 120 -6.26 18.82 -5.96
C TYR A 120 -5.38 19.07 -7.18
N ASP A 121 -4.26 19.78 -6.95
CA ASP A 121 -3.28 20.11 -7.99
C ASP A 121 -2.27 18.98 -8.21
N LEU A 122 -1.99 18.23 -7.15
CA LEU A 122 -0.97 17.18 -7.12
C LEU A 122 -1.44 16.04 -6.21
N VAL A 123 -1.12 14.81 -6.61
CA VAL A 123 -1.30 13.62 -5.78
C VAL A 123 0.05 13.07 -5.33
N VAL A 124 0.17 12.65 -4.07
CA VAL A 124 1.30 11.88 -3.57
C VAL A 124 0.80 10.49 -3.19
N ASP A 125 1.22 9.51 -3.97
CA ASP A 125 0.87 8.10 -3.76
C ASP A 125 1.75 7.48 -2.68
N CYS A 126 1.16 7.29 -1.51
CA CYS A 126 1.74 6.63 -0.35
C CYS A 126 1.05 5.30 -0.05
N SER A 127 0.29 4.76 -1.02
CA SER A 127 -0.43 3.51 -0.90
C SER A 127 0.51 2.30 -0.98
N ASP A 128 0.04 1.17 -0.46
CA ASP A 128 0.80 -0.09 -0.43
C ASP A 128 0.18 -1.20 -1.29
N ASN A 129 -0.83 -0.87 -2.09
CA ASN A 129 -1.54 -1.83 -2.91
C ASN A 129 -1.67 -1.38 -4.38
N PHE A 130 -1.71 -2.35 -5.29
CA PHE A 130 -1.74 -2.09 -6.73
C PHE A 130 -3.06 -1.47 -7.20
N ALA A 131 -4.21 -1.92 -6.68
CA ALA A 131 -5.52 -1.43 -7.11
C ALA A 131 -5.62 0.10 -6.94
N THR A 132 -5.24 0.62 -5.76
CA THR A 132 -5.19 2.07 -5.49
C THR A 132 -4.21 2.79 -6.41
N ARG A 133 -3.03 2.23 -6.68
CA ARG A 133 -2.03 2.83 -7.59
C ARG A 133 -2.55 2.96 -9.02
N TYR A 134 -3.25 1.95 -9.51
CA TYR A 134 -3.87 2.02 -10.83
C TYR A 134 -5.03 3.00 -10.87
N ALA A 135 -5.85 3.08 -9.82
CA ALA A 135 -6.92 4.07 -9.71
C ALA A 135 -6.37 5.51 -9.73
N ILE A 136 -5.30 5.78 -8.97
CA ILE A 136 -4.59 7.07 -8.99
C ILE A 136 -4.07 7.37 -10.40
N ASN A 137 -3.34 6.42 -11.00
CA ASN A 137 -2.75 6.61 -12.33
C ASN A 137 -3.80 6.97 -13.37
N ASP A 138 -4.89 6.20 -13.41
CA ASP A 138 -5.91 6.35 -14.43
C ASP A 138 -6.68 7.67 -14.27
N ALA A 139 -7.03 8.05 -13.04
CA ALA A 139 -7.66 9.34 -12.74
C ALA A 139 -6.71 10.52 -13.01
N CYS A 140 -5.43 10.43 -12.63
CA CYS A 140 -4.43 11.45 -12.91
C CYS A 140 -4.19 11.66 -14.41
N LEU A 141 -4.18 10.58 -15.19
CA LEU A 141 -4.11 10.65 -16.65
C LEU A 141 -5.32 11.36 -17.25
N LEU A 142 -6.53 11.02 -16.80
CA LEU A 142 -7.78 11.62 -17.28
C LEU A 142 -7.83 13.12 -16.98
N LEU A 143 -7.45 13.50 -15.78
CA LEU A 143 -7.46 14.88 -15.30
C LEU A 143 -6.24 15.69 -15.73
N GLY A 144 -5.23 15.08 -16.36
CA GLY A 144 -3.96 15.74 -16.69
C GLY A 144 -3.19 16.21 -15.46
N ARG A 145 -3.32 15.51 -14.34
CA ARG A 145 -2.65 15.81 -13.07
C ARG A 145 -1.42 14.92 -12.90
N PRO A 146 -0.26 15.46 -12.49
CA PRO A 146 0.88 14.64 -12.11
C PRO A 146 0.66 13.96 -10.75
N PHE A 147 1.33 12.82 -10.54
CA PHE A 147 1.44 12.29 -9.19
C PHE A 147 2.86 11.82 -8.88
N VAL A 148 3.22 11.90 -7.60
CA VAL A 148 4.49 11.44 -7.06
C VAL A 148 4.29 10.04 -6.48
N TYR A 149 4.90 9.06 -7.14
CA TYR A 149 4.88 7.66 -6.72
C TYR A 149 5.97 7.36 -5.71
N GLY A 150 5.65 6.56 -4.70
CA GLY A 150 6.61 5.97 -3.76
C GLY A 150 6.28 4.51 -3.46
N SER A 151 7.31 3.70 -3.28
CA SER A 151 7.16 2.30 -2.84
C SER A 151 8.35 1.88 -2.00
N ILE A 152 8.10 1.01 -1.03
CA ILE A 152 9.13 0.43 -0.16
C ILE A 152 8.93 -1.07 -0.03
N TYR A 153 10.03 -1.82 0.01
CA TYR A 153 10.01 -3.26 0.18
C TYR A 153 11.30 -3.71 0.88
N ARG A 154 11.20 -4.31 2.05
CA ARG A 154 12.35 -4.75 2.87
C ARG A 154 13.34 -3.61 3.13
N PHE A 155 14.40 -3.52 2.34
CA PHE A 155 15.46 -2.52 2.41
C PHE A 155 15.55 -1.67 1.13
N GLU A 156 14.64 -1.86 0.19
CA GLU A 156 14.63 -1.16 -1.09
C GLU A 156 13.48 -0.15 -1.16
N GLY A 157 13.74 0.98 -1.79
CA GLY A 157 12.77 2.02 -2.03
C GLY A 157 12.76 2.53 -3.46
N GLN A 158 11.62 3.05 -3.90
CA GLN A 158 11.43 3.57 -5.24
C GLN A 158 10.67 4.90 -5.18
N VAL A 159 11.08 5.85 -6.03
CA VAL A 159 10.38 7.12 -6.23
C VAL A 159 10.36 7.48 -7.71
N SER A 160 9.24 7.99 -8.20
CA SER A 160 9.10 8.52 -9.56
C SER A 160 8.00 9.58 -9.60
N VAL A 161 7.91 10.29 -10.72
CA VAL A 161 6.81 11.19 -11.04
C VAL A 161 6.15 10.71 -12.32
N PHE A 162 4.84 10.48 -12.26
CA PHE A 162 4.05 9.99 -13.38
C PHE A 162 3.01 11.00 -13.86
N CYS A 163 2.46 10.75 -15.03
CA CYS A 163 1.38 11.54 -15.65
C CYS A 163 1.73 13.01 -15.94
N GLN A 164 3.02 13.37 -15.99
CA GLN A 164 3.46 14.64 -16.56
C GLN A 164 3.14 14.68 -18.07
N PRO A 165 2.81 15.84 -18.64
CA PRO A 165 2.54 15.97 -20.08
C PRO A 165 3.67 15.39 -20.94
N GLY A 166 3.35 14.40 -21.78
CA GLY A 166 4.34 13.70 -22.63
C GLY A 166 5.26 12.69 -21.91
N GLY A 167 5.13 12.55 -20.61
CA GLY A 167 5.89 11.59 -19.81
C GLY A 167 5.23 10.21 -19.68
N PRO A 168 5.93 9.25 -19.06
CA PRO A 168 5.39 7.95 -18.76
C PRO A 168 4.30 8.01 -17.68
N CYS A 169 3.42 7.02 -17.68
CA CYS A 169 2.48 6.75 -16.60
C CYS A 169 2.91 5.49 -15.83
N TYR A 170 2.23 5.19 -14.72
CA TYR A 170 2.52 4.01 -13.91
C TYR A 170 2.42 2.70 -14.70
N ARG A 171 1.47 2.61 -15.66
CA ARG A 171 1.33 1.45 -16.56
C ARG A 171 2.48 1.27 -17.54
N CYS A 172 3.30 2.28 -17.78
CA CYS A 172 4.53 2.13 -18.56
C CYS A 172 5.59 1.31 -17.80
N LEU A 173 5.56 1.35 -16.48
CA LEU A 173 6.46 0.58 -15.62
C LEU A 173 5.83 -0.76 -15.21
N PHE A 174 4.54 -0.78 -14.89
CA PHE A 174 3.77 -1.95 -14.50
C PHE A 174 2.54 -2.10 -15.40
N PRO A 175 2.67 -2.77 -16.58
CA PRO A 175 1.59 -2.86 -17.56
C PRO A 175 0.37 -3.64 -17.09
N GLU A 176 0.58 -4.66 -16.25
CA GLU A 176 -0.45 -5.55 -15.74
C GLU A 176 -0.51 -5.53 -14.22
N GLU A 177 -1.69 -5.69 -13.67
CA GLU A 177 -1.87 -5.93 -12.24
C GLU A 177 -1.30 -7.29 -11.87
N ASN A 178 -0.10 -7.29 -11.32
CA ASN A 178 0.55 -8.51 -10.88
C ASN A 178 0.04 -8.86 -9.48
N ALA A 179 -1.05 -9.63 -9.40
CA ALA A 179 -1.56 -10.19 -8.15
C ALA A 179 -0.54 -11.09 -7.40
N ALA A 180 0.59 -11.38 -8.04
CA ALA A 180 1.65 -12.27 -7.51
C ALA A 180 2.73 -11.52 -6.70
N VAL A 181 2.76 -10.18 -6.71
CA VAL A 181 3.75 -9.43 -5.91
C VAL A 181 3.24 -9.34 -4.48
N ALA A 182 3.98 -9.94 -3.56
CA ALA A 182 3.68 -9.92 -2.13
C ALA A 182 3.52 -8.46 -1.64
N ASN A 183 2.43 -8.19 -0.91
CA ASN A 183 2.22 -6.90 -0.26
C ASN A 183 3.35 -6.61 0.73
N CYS A 184 3.75 -5.35 0.85
CA CYS A 184 4.79 -4.88 1.80
C CYS A 184 4.53 -5.34 3.24
N ALA A 185 3.26 -5.55 3.61
CA ALA A 185 2.85 -6.06 4.92
C ALA A 185 3.35 -7.48 5.23
N GLU A 186 3.62 -8.30 4.21
CA GLU A 186 4.05 -9.68 4.39
C GLU A 186 5.58 -9.85 4.42
N ALA A 187 6.30 -8.96 3.76
CA ALA A 187 7.76 -9.09 3.60
C ALA A 187 8.58 -8.40 4.71
N GLY A 188 7.93 -7.57 5.52
CA GLY A 188 8.60 -6.69 6.48
C GLY A 188 9.28 -5.49 5.78
N VAL A 189 9.56 -4.44 6.57
CA VAL A 189 10.25 -3.24 6.10
C VAL A 189 10.99 -2.59 7.27
N VAL A 190 12.20 -2.10 7.04
CA VAL A 190 12.90 -1.28 8.03
C VAL A 190 12.25 0.10 8.11
N GLY A 191 11.83 0.52 9.32
CA GLY A 191 10.96 1.71 9.48
C GLY A 191 11.53 3.00 8.91
N VAL A 192 12.84 3.23 9.07
CA VAL A 192 13.52 4.44 8.56
C VAL A 192 13.46 4.57 7.03
N LEU A 193 13.30 3.47 6.30
CA LEU A 193 13.15 3.48 4.84
C LEU A 193 11.92 4.29 4.41
N ALA A 194 10.82 4.16 5.16
CA ALA A 194 9.62 4.96 4.93
C ALA A 194 9.89 6.46 5.08
N GLY A 195 10.74 6.83 6.05
CA GLY A 195 11.20 8.22 6.24
C GLY A 195 12.00 8.74 5.06
N VAL A 196 12.97 7.96 4.56
CA VAL A 196 13.81 8.35 3.40
C VAL A 196 12.96 8.53 2.14
N ILE A 197 12.18 7.52 1.79
CA ILE A 197 11.39 7.54 0.54
C ILE A 197 10.28 8.60 0.61
N GLY A 198 9.56 8.71 1.73
CA GLY A 198 8.53 9.75 1.87
C GLY A 198 9.11 11.16 1.87
N SER A 199 10.33 11.38 2.40
CA SER A 199 11.01 12.68 2.29
C SER A 199 11.40 13.01 0.85
N LEU A 200 11.81 12.00 0.07
CA LEU A 200 12.06 12.15 -1.36
C LEU A 200 10.76 12.44 -2.13
N GLN A 201 9.64 11.78 -1.77
CA GLN A 201 8.33 12.12 -2.33
C GLN A 201 7.92 13.56 -2.01
N ALA A 202 8.09 14.01 -0.77
CA ALA A 202 7.82 15.38 -0.38
C ALA A 202 8.69 16.39 -1.17
N THR A 203 9.98 16.05 -1.41
CA THR A 203 10.88 16.86 -2.22
C THR A 203 10.40 16.98 -3.67
N GLU A 204 9.99 15.87 -4.29
CA GLU A 204 9.42 15.90 -5.65
C GLU A 204 8.12 16.71 -5.70
N ALA A 205 7.25 16.54 -4.69
CA ALA A 205 6.02 17.32 -4.60
C ALA A 205 6.30 18.84 -4.53
N LEU A 206 7.24 19.26 -3.69
CA LEU A 206 7.63 20.67 -3.60
C LEU A 206 8.24 21.20 -4.91
N LYS A 207 9.11 20.44 -5.57
CA LYS A 207 9.66 20.82 -6.88
C LYS A 207 8.57 21.01 -7.94
N LEU A 208 7.59 20.13 -7.99
CA LEU A 208 6.48 20.22 -8.92
C LEU A 208 5.59 21.44 -8.65
N LEU A 209 5.27 21.71 -7.38
CA LEU A 209 4.44 22.83 -6.98
C LEU A 209 5.13 24.19 -7.22
N LEU A 210 6.44 24.24 -7.03
CA LEU A 210 7.25 25.44 -7.22
C LEU A 210 7.72 25.62 -8.68
N GLY A 211 7.67 24.59 -9.50
CA GLY A 211 8.20 24.60 -10.86
C GLY A 211 9.73 24.73 -10.91
N ILE A 212 10.45 24.22 -9.92
CA ILE A 212 11.91 24.34 -9.79
C ILE A 212 12.64 23.01 -9.93
N GLY A 213 13.91 23.09 -10.33
CA GLY A 213 14.79 21.95 -10.46
C GLY A 213 14.32 20.93 -11.52
N GLU A 214 14.92 19.75 -11.49
CA GLU A 214 14.55 18.64 -12.38
C GLU A 214 13.72 17.59 -11.61
N SER A 215 12.46 17.38 -12.02
CA SER A 215 11.62 16.35 -11.43
C SER A 215 12.05 14.94 -11.86
N LEU A 216 11.58 13.92 -11.16
CA LEU A 216 11.73 12.50 -11.55
C LEU A 216 10.78 12.08 -12.68
N ALA A 217 10.18 13.01 -13.41
CA ALA A 217 9.39 12.67 -14.59
C ALA A 217 10.27 11.97 -15.66
N GLY A 218 9.84 10.78 -16.11
CA GLY A 218 10.63 9.95 -17.02
C GLY A 218 11.85 9.26 -16.39
N ARG A 219 11.94 9.26 -15.05
CA ARG A 219 13.03 8.63 -14.30
C ARG A 219 12.48 7.87 -13.09
N LEU A 220 13.06 6.71 -12.78
CA LEU A 220 12.80 5.96 -11.57
C LEU A 220 14.05 6.00 -10.69
N LEU A 221 13.92 6.55 -9.50
CA LEU A 221 14.94 6.47 -8.46
C LEU A 221 14.76 5.16 -7.70
N LEU A 222 15.80 4.34 -7.65
CA LEU A 222 15.92 3.17 -6.80
C LEU A 222 16.86 3.49 -5.65
N TYR A 223 16.50 3.09 -4.45
CA TYR A 223 17.31 3.22 -3.24
C TYR A 223 17.51 1.87 -2.59
N ASP A 224 18.76 1.49 -2.33
CA ASP A 224 19.14 0.32 -1.54
C ASP A 224 19.67 0.80 -0.18
N ALA A 225 18.93 0.55 0.87
CA ALA A 225 19.30 0.99 2.23
C ALA A 225 20.46 0.19 2.83
N LEU A 226 20.73 -1.03 2.35
CA LEU A 226 21.87 -1.82 2.84
C LEU A 226 23.19 -1.32 2.28
N ALA A 227 23.20 -0.91 1.00
CA ALA A 227 24.38 -0.37 0.33
C ALA A 227 24.46 1.16 0.42
N LEU A 228 23.40 1.87 0.87
CA LEU A 228 23.25 3.32 0.74
C LEU A 228 23.44 3.81 -0.71
N ASP A 229 22.97 3.02 -1.66
CA ASP A 229 23.13 3.28 -3.10
C ASP A 229 21.85 3.85 -3.69
N PHE A 230 22.02 4.85 -4.57
CA PHE A 230 20.94 5.47 -5.34
C PHE A 230 21.20 5.25 -6.83
N ARG A 231 20.23 4.60 -7.49
CA ARG A 231 20.27 4.38 -8.94
C ARG A 231 19.14 5.09 -9.63
N LEU A 232 19.45 5.76 -10.72
CA LEU A 232 18.47 6.45 -11.53
C LEU A 232 18.29 5.72 -12.86
N LEU A 233 17.12 5.18 -13.09
CA LEU A 233 16.74 4.50 -14.32
C LEU A 233 15.88 5.43 -15.19
N LYS A 234 16.15 5.44 -16.50
CA LYS A 234 15.30 6.17 -17.46
C LYS A 234 14.04 5.40 -17.74
N LEU A 235 12.91 6.07 -17.65
CA LEU A 235 11.60 5.54 -18.04
C LEU A 235 11.14 6.20 -19.34
N THR A 236 10.62 5.39 -20.26
CA THR A 236 10.03 5.87 -21.51
C THR A 236 8.53 5.59 -21.52
N ALA A 237 7.76 6.49 -22.11
CA ALA A 237 6.34 6.28 -22.35
C ALA A 237 6.18 5.13 -23.36
N SER A 238 5.67 3.98 -22.90
CA SER A 238 5.58 2.75 -23.69
C SER A 238 4.16 2.19 -23.81
N CYS A 239 3.19 2.69 -23.00
CA CYS A 239 1.83 2.19 -23.09
C CYS A 239 1.09 2.88 -24.25
N SER A 240 0.69 2.06 -25.24
CA SER A 240 -0.01 2.54 -26.45
C SER A 240 -1.41 3.09 -26.17
N LEU A 241 -2.07 2.65 -25.09
CA LEU A 241 -3.43 3.05 -24.74
C LEU A 241 -3.50 4.41 -24.02
N PHE A 242 -2.49 4.77 -23.21
CA PHE A 242 -2.60 5.89 -22.28
C PHE A 242 -1.60 7.01 -22.53
N CYS A 243 -0.43 6.73 -23.11
CA CYS A 243 0.65 7.69 -23.31
C CYS A 243 0.85 8.11 -24.75
N SER A 244 0.09 7.58 -25.71
CA SER A 244 0.15 7.99 -27.12
C SER A 244 -0.48 9.35 -27.34
N SER A 245 0.16 10.21 -28.12
CA SER A 245 -0.34 11.54 -28.48
C SER A 245 -1.51 11.46 -29.47
N GLY A 246 -2.74 11.73 -29.02
CA GLY A 246 -3.92 11.80 -29.89
C GLY A 246 -5.12 12.47 -29.23
N SER A 247 -5.95 13.14 -30.01
CA SER A 247 -7.11 13.94 -29.59
C SER A 247 -8.31 13.12 -29.02
N ASP A 248 -8.25 11.78 -29.04
CA ASP A 248 -9.31 10.90 -28.52
C ASP A 248 -8.98 10.29 -27.13
N ARG A 249 -7.86 10.73 -26.55
CA ARG A 249 -7.26 10.22 -25.32
C ARG A 249 -8.24 10.14 -24.12
N SER A 250 -9.02 11.20 -23.92
CA SER A 250 -9.96 11.27 -22.80
C SER A 250 -11.09 10.23 -22.89
N ARG A 251 -11.54 9.91 -24.12
CA ARG A 251 -12.61 8.93 -24.35
C ARG A 251 -12.13 7.50 -24.11
N ASP A 252 -10.91 7.17 -24.57
CA ASP A 252 -10.35 5.82 -24.42
C ASP A 252 -10.01 5.54 -22.94
N ILE A 253 -9.48 6.53 -22.23
CA ILE A 253 -9.21 6.44 -20.78
C ILE A 253 -10.52 6.34 -20.01
N ALA A 254 -11.53 7.17 -20.32
CA ALA A 254 -12.83 7.13 -19.69
C ALA A 254 -13.56 5.80 -19.93
N ALA A 255 -13.45 5.23 -21.14
CA ALA A 255 -14.01 3.91 -21.46
C ALA A 255 -13.31 2.79 -20.68
N ALA A 256 -11.98 2.84 -20.56
CA ALA A 256 -11.20 1.88 -19.80
C ALA A 256 -11.49 1.96 -18.29
N LEU A 257 -11.64 3.18 -17.73
CA LEU A 257 -12.07 3.40 -16.34
C LEU A 257 -13.50 2.88 -16.12
N ALA A 258 -14.45 3.21 -17.00
CA ALA A 258 -15.82 2.76 -16.87
C ALA A 258 -15.96 1.23 -16.98
N SER A 259 -15.08 0.53 -17.71
CA SER A 259 -15.05 -0.93 -17.72
C SER A 259 -14.55 -1.51 -16.40
N ARG A 260 -13.55 -0.88 -15.77
CA ARG A 260 -12.99 -1.30 -14.47
C ARG A 260 -13.92 -1.05 -13.31
N VAL A 261 -14.57 0.11 -13.27
CA VAL A 261 -15.63 0.38 -12.29
C VAL A 261 -16.70 -0.71 -12.34
N ARG A 262 -17.09 -1.15 -13.54
CA ARG A 262 -18.04 -2.27 -13.72
C ARG A 262 -17.45 -3.63 -13.32
N GLU A 263 -16.14 -3.83 -13.39
CA GLU A 263 -15.46 -5.04 -12.91
C GLU A 263 -15.35 -5.03 -11.36
N GLU A 264 -14.99 -3.91 -10.76
CA GLU A 264 -14.97 -3.72 -9.30
C GLU A 264 -16.38 -3.84 -8.69
N GLU A 265 -17.42 -3.30 -9.34
CA GLU A 265 -18.82 -3.47 -8.93
C GLU A 265 -19.34 -4.92 -9.07
N ARG A 266 -18.69 -5.74 -9.91
CA ARG A 266 -19.01 -7.17 -10.08
C ARG A 266 -18.24 -8.08 -9.14
N GLU A 267 -17.11 -7.64 -8.58
CA GLU A 267 -16.47 -8.32 -7.46
C GLU A 267 -17.24 -7.93 -6.20
N PRO A 268 -17.98 -8.84 -5.55
CA PRO A 268 -18.66 -8.53 -4.31
C PRO A 268 -17.61 -8.17 -3.28
N VAL A 269 -17.73 -6.98 -2.69
CA VAL A 269 -17.12 -6.67 -1.39
C VAL A 269 -17.64 -7.77 -0.46
N GLU A 270 -16.81 -8.76 -0.16
CA GLU A 270 -17.11 -9.76 0.86
C GLU A 270 -17.15 -9.07 2.23
N THR A 271 -18.27 -8.38 2.48
CA THR A 271 -18.76 -8.18 3.83
C THR A 271 -19.06 -9.57 4.38
N CYS A 272 -18.38 -9.95 5.45
CA CYS A 272 -18.69 -11.14 6.22
C CYS A 272 -20.15 -11.11 6.68
N GLN A 273 -21.09 -11.55 5.84
CA GLN A 273 -22.39 -12.08 6.28
C GLN A 273 -22.99 -12.93 5.15
N SER A 274 -23.19 -14.22 5.46
CA SER A 274 -24.05 -15.19 4.79
C SER A 274 -23.98 -15.30 3.27
N ALA A 275 -23.11 -16.18 2.76
CA ALA A 275 -23.28 -16.80 1.45
C ALA A 275 -23.40 -18.31 1.61
N SER A 276 -24.59 -18.80 1.36
CA SER A 276 -24.88 -20.21 1.16
C SER A 276 -24.31 -20.67 -0.19
N ALA A 277 -23.63 -21.83 -0.16
CA ALA A 277 -23.42 -22.77 -1.26
C ALA A 277 -22.83 -22.24 -2.58
N ALA A 278 -21.51 -21.99 -2.64
CA ALA A 278 -20.57 -22.33 -3.72
C ALA A 278 -19.17 -21.79 -3.46
N SER A 279 -18.51 -22.20 -2.38
CA SER A 279 -17.05 -22.06 -2.26
C SER A 279 -16.52 -22.95 -1.13
N SER A 280 -16.34 -24.22 -1.42
CA SER A 280 -15.74 -25.22 -0.54
C SER A 280 -14.21 -25.12 -0.40
N ALA A 281 -13.64 -23.94 -0.57
CA ALA A 281 -12.20 -23.79 -0.72
C ALA A 281 -11.48 -23.16 0.48
N SER A 282 -12.20 -22.68 1.49
CA SER A 282 -11.61 -22.03 2.68
C SER A 282 -12.28 -22.53 3.98
N ILE A 283 -11.52 -22.46 5.07
CA ILE A 283 -11.99 -22.81 6.42
C ILE A 283 -11.70 -21.66 7.38
N SER A 284 -12.66 -21.29 8.23
CA SER A 284 -12.44 -20.28 9.27
C SER A 284 -11.65 -20.86 10.46
N PRO A 285 -11.00 -20.00 11.29
CA PRO A 285 -10.37 -20.45 12.54
C PRO A 285 -11.31 -21.26 13.44
N ALA A 286 -12.55 -20.81 13.63
CA ALA A 286 -13.55 -21.52 14.44
C ALA A 286 -13.90 -22.91 13.87
N GLN A 287 -14.07 -23.02 12.55
CA GLN A 287 -14.33 -24.31 11.88
C GLN A 287 -13.13 -25.26 11.96
N LEU A 288 -11.89 -24.74 11.80
CA LEU A 288 -10.68 -25.54 11.96
C LEU A 288 -10.57 -26.05 13.40
N ARG A 289 -10.82 -25.18 14.40
CA ARG A 289 -10.82 -25.56 15.81
C ARG A 289 -11.78 -26.71 16.09
N GLN A 290 -13.02 -26.60 15.61
CA GLN A 290 -14.02 -27.65 15.76
C GLN A 290 -13.56 -29.00 15.20
N ARG A 291 -12.89 -28.99 14.03
CA ARG A 291 -12.32 -30.23 13.44
C ARG A 291 -11.17 -30.80 14.27
N LEU A 292 -10.28 -29.95 14.78
CA LEU A 292 -9.18 -30.37 15.64
C LEU A 292 -9.68 -30.93 16.97
N GLU A 293 -10.67 -30.32 17.61
CA GLU A 293 -11.32 -30.79 18.85
C GLU A 293 -12.07 -32.10 18.65
N SER A 294 -12.64 -32.33 17.47
CA SER A 294 -13.29 -33.62 17.12
C SER A 294 -12.31 -34.73 16.75
N ALA A 295 -11.00 -34.50 16.89
CA ALA A 295 -9.93 -35.41 16.51
C ALA A 295 -10.01 -35.90 15.05
N GLU A 296 -10.52 -35.05 14.14
CA GLU A 296 -10.52 -35.33 12.70
C GLU A 296 -9.09 -35.47 12.19
N LYS A 297 -8.82 -36.55 11.44
CA LYS A 297 -7.51 -36.73 10.81
C LYS A 297 -7.37 -35.76 9.63
N LEU A 298 -6.61 -34.72 9.81
CA LEU A 298 -6.28 -33.74 8.75
C LEU A 298 -4.79 -33.38 8.80
N LEU A 299 -4.27 -32.91 7.69
CA LEU A 299 -2.89 -32.44 7.59
C LEU A 299 -2.88 -30.90 7.62
N LEU A 300 -2.05 -30.32 8.48
CA LEU A 300 -1.79 -28.89 8.51
C LEU A 300 -0.49 -28.60 7.75
N LEU A 301 -0.56 -27.77 6.70
CA LEU A 301 0.59 -27.38 5.89
C LEU A 301 0.91 -25.91 6.09
N ASP A 302 2.08 -25.64 6.65
CA ASP A 302 2.64 -24.30 6.74
C ASP A 302 3.40 -23.96 5.45
N VAL A 303 3.00 -22.90 4.76
CA VAL A 303 3.67 -22.45 3.53
C VAL A 303 4.48 -21.18 3.73
N ARG A 304 4.82 -20.87 4.98
CA ARG A 304 5.66 -19.73 5.37
C ARG A 304 7.15 -20.07 5.30
N THR A 305 7.98 -19.12 5.68
CA THR A 305 9.42 -19.33 5.83
C THR A 305 9.74 -20.13 7.09
N LEU A 306 10.92 -20.74 7.15
CA LEU A 306 11.40 -21.45 8.34
C LEU A 306 11.44 -20.54 9.57
N GLN A 307 11.79 -19.26 9.41
CA GLN A 307 11.84 -18.30 10.50
C GLN A 307 10.45 -18.01 11.08
N GLU A 308 9.44 -17.82 10.20
CA GLU A 308 8.04 -17.62 10.63
C GLU A 308 7.48 -18.87 11.33
N ASN A 309 7.83 -20.05 10.84
CA ASN A 309 7.41 -21.33 11.42
C ASN A 309 8.01 -21.52 12.82
N ARG A 310 9.30 -21.23 13.01
CA ARG A 310 9.95 -21.31 14.34
C ARG A 310 9.38 -20.33 15.34
N ALA A 311 8.97 -19.14 14.89
CA ALA A 311 8.39 -18.15 15.78
C ALA A 311 7.01 -18.56 16.31
N MET A 312 6.19 -19.19 15.51
CA MET A 312 4.86 -19.69 15.89
C MET A 312 4.34 -20.64 14.80
N ARG A 313 3.87 -21.84 15.15
CA ARG A 313 3.26 -22.78 14.22
C ARG A 313 2.15 -23.57 14.91
N PHE A 314 1.30 -24.21 14.12
CA PHE A 314 0.39 -25.23 14.66
C PHE A 314 1.18 -26.48 15.03
N CYS A 315 0.84 -27.07 16.18
CA CYS A 315 1.41 -28.33 16.63
C CYS A 315 1.22 -29.43 15.57
N GLY A 316 2.31 -30.11 15.22
CA GLY A 316 2.28 -31.21 14.23
C GLY A 316 2.11 -30.74 12.78
N SER A 317 2.17 -29.45 12.48
CA SER A 317 2.12 -28.96 11.09
C SER A 317 3.41 -29.29 10.33
N ARG A 318 3.25 -29.54 9.02
CA ARG A 318 4.37 -29.73 8.11
C ARG A 318 4.74 -28.40 7.46
N LEU A 319 6.03 -28.10 7.34
CA LEU A 319 6.55 -26.91 6.67
C LEU A 319 7.03 -27.25 5.27
N ILE A 320 6.47 -26.56 4.26
CA ILE A 320 7.02 -26.47 2.90
C ILE A 320 6.77 -25.04 2.45
N ALA A 321 7.81 -24.24 2.31
CA ALA A 321 7.69 -22.85 1.89
C ALA A 321 7.00 -22.75 0.51
N VAL A 322 6.19 -21.72 0.31
CA VAL A 322 5.39 -21.57 -0.92
C VAL A 322 6.25 -21.59 -2.20
N ASP A 323 7.49 -21.10 -2.13
CA ASP A 323 8.44 -21.08 -3.23
C ASP A 323 9.04 -22.46 -3.54
N GLU A 324 9.02 -23.38 -2.57
CA GLU A 324 9.48 -24.76 -2.72
C GLU A 324 8.32 -25.73 -3.06
N LEU A 325 7.08 -25.28 -2.90
CA LEU A 325 5.91 -26.15 -2.95
C LEU A 325 5.76 -26.82 -4.32
N GLU A 326 6.09 -26.15 -5.42
CA GLU A 326 5.96 -26.69 -6.77
C GLU A 326 6.92 -27.86 -7.04
N SER A 327 8.07 -27.88 -6.39
CA SER A 327 9.06 -28.97 -6.51
C SER A 327 8.86 -30.08 -5.47
N ARG A 328 8.16 -29.79 -4.35
CA ARG A 328 8.05 -30.69 -3.19
C ARG A 328 6.63 -31.16 -2.86
N PHE A 329 5.62 -30.80 -3.69
CA PHE A 329 4.22 -31.21 -3.43
C PHE A 329 4.05 -32.73 -3.30
N GLY A 330 4.85 -33.55 -4.01
CA GLY A 330 4.84 -35.01 -3.89
C GLY A 330 5.20 -35.56 -2.51
N GLU A 331 5.74 -34.75 -1.61
CA GLU A 331 5.98 -35.11 -0.21
C GLU A 331 4.70 -35.06 0.66
N ILE A 332 3.62 -34.44 0.16
CA ILE A 332 2.37 -34.25 0.88
C ILE A 332 1.44 -35.43 0.59
N SER A 333 0.90 -36.07 1.63
CA SER A 333 -0.09 -37.13 1.44
C SER A 333 -1.39 -36.57 0.85
N SER A 334 -1.91 -37.23 -0.19
CA SER A 334 -3.20 -36.88 -0.81
C SER A 334 -4.40 -37.61 -0.16
N GLU A 335 -4.16 -38.47 0.82
CA GLU A 335 -5.20 -39.34 1.45
C GLU A 335 -5.98 -38.61 2.56
N LEU A 336 -5.47 -37.53 3.08
CA LEU A 336 -6.08 -36.76 4.18
C LEU A 336 -6.54 -35.35 3.71
N PRO A 337 -7.60 -34.83 4.30
CA PRO A 337 -7.96 -33.43 4.14
C PRO A 337 -6.78 -32.52 4.51
N LEU A 338 -6.44 -31.59 3.65
CA LEU A 338 -5.32 -30.70 3.80
C LEU A 338 -5.78 -29.28 4.11
N VAL A 339 -5.35 -28.73 5.24
CA VAL A 339 -5.53 -27.31 5.56
C VAL A 339 -4.20 -26.60 5.39
N VAL A 340 -4.15 -25.70 4.42
CA VAL A 340 -2.96 -24.89 4.12
C VAL A 340 -3.09 -23.55 4.82
N TYR A 341 -2.04 -23.15 5.53
CA TYR A 341 -2.03 -21.86 6.20
C TYR A 341 -0.73 -21.08 5.96
N CYS A 342 -0.85 -19.76 6.05
CA CYS A 342 0.27 -18.86 6.12
C CYS A 342 0.02 -17.82 7.22
N ARG A 343 0.68 -16.67 7.19
CA ARG A 343 0.49 -15.62 8.19
C ARG A 343 -0.93 -15.03 8.14
N SER A 344 -1.41 -14.62 6.94
CA SER A 344 -2.66 -13.86 6.73
C SER A 344 -3.69 -14.57 5.84
N GLY A 345 -3.39 -15.77 5.31
CA GLY A 345 -4.28 -16.51 4.42
C GLY A 345 -4.05 -16.28 2.91
N ILE A 346 -3.20 -15.34 2.51
CA ILE A 346 -2.97 -14.98 1.10
C ILE A 346 -2.04 -15.99 0.41
N ARG A 347 -0.83 -16.21 0.92
CA ARG A 347 0.12 -17.20 0.38
C ARG A 347 -0.48 -18.61 0.35
N SER A 348 -1.21 -18.99 1.42
CA SER A 348 -1.86 -20.28 1.52
C SER A 348 -3.03 -20.46 0.55
N ARG A 349 -3.73 -19.40 0.16
CA ARG A 349 -4.75 -19.44 -0.91
C ARG A 349 -4.12 -19.85 -2.24
N ARG A 350 -2.99 -19.21 -2.61
CA ARG A 350 -2.23 -19.55 -3.82
C ARG A 350 -1.70 -20.99 -3.77
N ALA A 351 -1.14 -21.38 -2.63
CA ALA A 351 -0.66 -22.75 -2.40
C ALA A 351 -1.78 -23.79 -2.53
N ALA A 352 -2.96 -23.50 -1.97
CA ALA A 352 -4.14 -24.36 -2.09
C ALA A 352 -4.64 -24.47 -3.55
N GLN A 353 -4.60 -23.40 -4.34
CA GLN A 353 -4.92 -23.43 -5.76
C GLN A 353 -3.94 -24.30 -6.56
N LEU A 354 -2.63 -24.15 -6.30
CA LEU A 354 -1.59 -24.96 -6.92
C LEU A 354 -1.80 -26.46 -6.62
N LEU A 355 -2.01 -26.81 -5.35
CA LEU A 355 -2.21 -28.19 -4.94
C LEU A 355 -3.46 -28.83 -5.58
N ARG A 356 -4.57 -28.08 -5.68
CA ARG A 356 -5.75 -28.54 -6.40
C ARG A 356 -5.44 -28.78 -7.89
N GLY A 357 -4.67 -27.91 -8.53
CA GLY A 357 -4.20 -28.09 -9.90
C GLY A 357 -3.31 -29.33 -10.09
N LYS A 358 -2.67 -29.81 -9.01
CA LYS A 358 -1.87 -31.04 -8.97
C LYS A 358 -2.67 -32.29 -8.55
N GLY A 359 -4.01 -32.19 -8.39
CA GLY A 359 -4.91 -33.31 -8.12
C GLY A 359 -5.26 -33.56 -6.65
N TYR A 360 -4.95 -32.66 -5.75
CA TYR A 360 -5.40 -32.74 -4.35
C TYR A 360 -6.86 -32.27 -4.24
N GLU A 361 -7.78 -33.18 -3.96
CA GLU A 361 -9.23 -32.87 -3.96
C GLU A 361 -9.71 -32.12 -2.72
N GLN A 362 -9.15 -32.43 -1.54
CA GLN A 362 -9.59 -31.89 -0.25
C GLN A 362 -8.59 -30.88 0.31
N VAL A 363 -8.43 -29.73 -0.34
CA VAL A 363 -7.52 -28.67 0.10
C VAL A 363 -8.31 -27.44 0.53
N LEU A 364 -8.12 -27.02 1.77
CA LEU A 364 -8.75 -25.84 2.36
C LEU A 364 -7.69 -24.78 2.70
N ASN A 365 -7.99 -23.53 2.46
CA ASN A 365 -7.18 -22.40 2.92
C ASN A 365 -7.70 -21.91 4.28
N LEU A 366 -6.83 -21.74 5.28
CA LEU A 366 -7.19 -21.09 6.54
C LEU A 366 -7.39 -19.60 6.31
N SER A 367 -8.64 -19.14 6.42
CA SER A 367 -9.01 -17.73 6.27
C SER A 367 -8.34 -16.88 7.35
N GLY A 368 -7.68 -15.77 6.94
CA GLY A 368 -6.93 -14.92 7.85
C GLY A 368 -5.63 -15.53 8.41
N GLY A 369 -5.31 -16.79 8.03
CA GLY A 369 -4.07 -17.47 8.41
C GLY A 369 -3.91 -17.70 9.91
N ILE A 370 -2.66 -17.98 10.33
CA ILE A 370 -2.34 -18.27 11.73
C ILE A 370 -2.55 -17.04 12.64
N LEU A 371 -2.48 -15.82 12.10
CA LEU A 371 -2.77 -14.60 12.87
C LEU A 371 -4.24 -14.50 13.27
N ALA A 372 -5.18 -14.89 12.39
CA ALA A 372 -6.59 -14.91 12.75
C ALA A 372 -6.86 -15.93 13.86
N TRP A 373 -6.23 -17.11 13.78
CA TRP A 373 -6.30 -18.09 14.85
C TRP A 373 -5.77 -17.54 16.17
N TYR A 374 -4.57 -16.95 16.15
CA TYR A 374 -3.93 -16.41 17.37
C TYR A 374 -4.75 -15.28 18.02
N ARG A 375 -5.37 -14.40 17.21
CA ARG A 375 -6.25 -13.33 17.73
C ARG A 375 -7.49 -13.90 18.41
N GLU A 376 -8.03 -15.01 17.91
CA GLU A 376 -9.29 -15.57 18.37
C GLU A 376 -9.11 -16.52 19.57
N PHE A 377 -8.04 -17.31 19.62
CA PHE A 377 -7.95 -18.43 20.55
C PHE A 377 -6.76 -18.41 21.51
N GLN A 378 -5.56 -18.02 21.08
CA GLN A 378 -4.32 -18.00 21.90
C GLN A 378 -4.12 -19.30 22.74
N ASP A 379 -4.30 -20.48 22.13
CA ASP A 379 -4.42 -21.76 22.82
C ASP A 379 -3.26 -22.73 22.55
N HIS A 380 -3.34 -23.93 23.14
CA HIS A 380 -2.35 -25.01 23.09
C HIS A 380 -2.11 -25.66 21.72
N TRP A 381 -2.89 -25.28 20.70
CA TRP A 381 -2.68 -25.74 19.32
C TRP A 381 -1.49 -25.07 18.63
N LEU A 382 -0.94 -24.03 19.24
CA LEU A 382 0.23 -23.32 18.74
C LEU A 382 1.47 -23.64 19.57
N GLU A 383 2.61 -23.78 18.89
CA GLU A 383 3.93 -23.97 19.50
C GLU A 383 4.95 -22.97 18.90
N SER A 384 6.03 -22.72 19.64
CA SER A 384 7.13 -21.84 19.25
C SER A 384 8.45 -22.41 19.71
N ASP A 385 9.49 -22.31 18.87
CA ASP A 385 10.88 -22.64 19.25
C ASP A 385 11.57 -21.49 20.00
N VAL A 386 10.94 -20.30 20.03
CA VAL A 386 11.43 -19.11 20.72
C VAL A 386 10.75 -19.05 22.09
N ALA A 387 11.53 -19.11 23.18
CA ALA A 387 11.00 -18.89 24.52
C ALA A 387 10.35 -17.50 24.59
N ILE A 388 9.04 -17.47 24.83
CA ILE A 388 8.33 -16.21 25.10
C ILE A 388 8.75 -15.84 26.53
N THR A 389 9.74 -14.93 26.63
CA THR A 389 10.12 -14.29 27.91
C THR A 389 9.25 -13.05 28.13
#